data_6776bc0ea5e7e526ae67102c6a7a11b5
#
_entry.id   6776bc0ea5e7e526ae67102c6a7a11b5
#
_cell.length_a   1.000
_cell.length_b   1.000
_cell.length_c   1.000
_cell.angle_alpha   90.00
_cell.angle_beta   90.00
_cell.angle_gamma   90.00
#
_symmetry.space_group_name_H-M   'P 1'
#
loop_
_entity.id
_entity.type
_entity.pdbx_description
1 polymer ?
#
loop_
_entity_poly.entity_id
_entity_poly.type
_entity_poly.pdbx_seq_one_letter_code
_entity_poly.pdbx_strand_id
1 'polypeptide(L)'
;IFVHEFGSDLREWEQQVRHFSREYKCITFNARGYPPSEVPEDAKQYGYKHSVDDIANLMKELKINNAHIIGLSMGAYAALLFGLKYKKMAKSLVIAGVGSGAMPQHRKGFFSMANELADEFIKKGSKKAASIISNSGSRIQLKNKDLRGWLEFKKHLEEHSNIGSALTMQQYQALRPSLMDFENEFKRMNIPVLLAVGDEDELCLEINIYLKRQIKTSGLWICSRTGHAINLEEPAAFNREVQNFLSTVERGNWLKRDKESIKDINI
;
A
#
# COMPACT_ATOMS: atom_id res chain seq x y z
N ILE A 1 -6.94 9.02 -5.47
CA ILE A 1 -6.38 9.25 -4.14
C ILE A 1 -5.22 8.31 -3.94
N PHE A 2 -4.07 8.82 -3.52
CA PHE A 2 -2.86 8.07 -3.28
C PHE A 2 -2.60 7.94 -1.78
N VAL A 3 -2.32 6.72 -1.32
CA VAL A 3 -2.13 6.36 0.10
C VAL A 3 -0.75 5.78 0.29
N HIS A 4 0.12 6.49 0.99
CA HIS A 4 1.54 6.17 1.11
C HIS A 4 1.84 4.96 1.99
N GLU A 5 3.05 4.41 1.84
CA GLU A 5 3.56 3.33 2.68
C GLU A 5 4.07 3.82 4.05
N PHE A 6 4.46 2.88 4.93
CA PHE A 6 4.98 3.20 6.26
C PHE A 6 6.27 4.05 6.21
N GLY A 7 7.21 3.65 5.38
CA GLY A 7 8.53 4.30 5.31
C GLY A 7 8.57 5.61 4.51
N SER A 8 7.41 6.09 4.06
CA SER A 8 7.32 7.26 3.19
C SER A 8 6.17 8.18 3.61
N ASP A 9 5.87 9.18 2.79
CA ASP A 9 4.80 10.15 2.96
C ASP A 9 4.22 10.54 1.59
N LEU A 10 3.42 11.61 1.53
CA LEU A 10 2.78 12.05 0.29
C LEU A 10 3.77 12.29 -0.88
N ARG A 11 5.05 12.57 -0.57
CA ARG A 11 6.09 12.86 -1.56
C ARG A 11 6.49 11.64 -2.40
N GLU A 12 6.25 10.43 -1.93
CA GLU A 12 6.54 9.21 -2.71
C GLU A 12 5.74 9.11 -4.00
N TRP A 13 4.64 9.85 -4.10
CA TRP A 13 3.74 9.83 -5.25
C TRP A 13 4.01 10.92 -6.28
N GLU A 14 5.09 11.71 -6.13
CA GLU A 14 5.39 12.85 -7.00
C GLU A 14 5.43 12.46 -8.49
N GLN A 15 6.08 11.35 -8.82
CA GLN A 15 6.18 10.85 -10.20
C GLN A 15 4.81 10.40 -10.75
N GLN A 16 3.97 9.81 -9.90
CA GLN A 16 2.61 9.42 -10.24
C GLN A 16 1.71 10.62 -10.41
N VAL A 17 1.79 11.59 -9.49
CA VAL A 17 1.01 12.84 -9.56
C VAL A 17 1.33 13.60 -10.85
N ARG A 18 2.61 13.76 -11.22
CA ARG A 18 3.01 14.41 -12.48
C ARG A 18 2.46 13.71 -13.71
N HIS A 19 2.34 12.40 -13.68
CA HIS A 19 1.79 11.62 -14.78
C HIS A 19 0.26 11.76 -14.83
N PHE A 20 -0.43 11.46 -13.73
CA PHE A 20 -1.88 11.33 -13.70
C PHE A 20 -2.62 12.67 -13.64
N SER A 21 -2.01 13.76 -13.15
CA SER A 21 -2.66 15.08 -13.05
C SER A 21 -3.03 15.71 -14.38
N ARG A 22 -2.57 15.14 -15.50
CA ARG A 22 -2.96 15.55 -16.85
C ARG A 22 -4.40 15.14 -17.19
N GLU A 23 -4.92 14.11 -16.54
CA GLU A 23 -6.24 13.53 -16.83
C GLU A 23 -7.13 13.42 -15.59
N TYR A 24 -6.52 13.40 -14.39
CA TYR A 24 -7.20 13.15 -13.12
C TYR A 24 -6.94 14.26 -12.10
N LYS A 25 -7.93 14.52 -11.25
CA LYS A 25 -7.68 15.21 -9.98
C LYS A 25 -6.94 14.26 -9.05
N CYS A 26 -5.66 14.53 -8.81
CA CYS A 26 -4.80 13.75 -7.91
C CYS A 26 -4.85 14.32 -6.49
N ILE A 27 -5.00 13.45 -5.51
CA ILE A 27 -5.01 13.79 -4.09
C ILE A 27 -4.01 12.88 -3.40
N THR A 28 -3.03 13.51 -2.75
CA THR A 28 -2.08 12.87 -1.85
C THR A 28 -2.27 13.44 -0.46
N PHE A 29 -2.00 12.68 0.57
CA PHE A 29 -2.09 13.15 1.96
C PHE A 29 -1.11 12.37 2.83
N ASN A 30 -0.71 12.97 3.94
CA ASN A 30 0.01 12.26 4.97
C ASN A 30 -0.97 11.59 5.93
N ALA A 31 -0.77 10.31 6.20
CA ALA A 31 -1.55 9.59 7.19
C ALA A 31 -1.36 10.19 8.59
N ARG A 32 -2.27 9.90 9.52
CA ARG A 32 -2.06 10.26 10.94
C ARG A 32 -0.74 9.70 11.44
N GLY A 33 -0.04 10.47 12.24
CA GLY A 33 1.31 10.17 12.70
C GLY A 33 2.42 10.68 11.79
N TYR A 34 2.07 11.25 10.63
CA TYR A 34 3.04 11.77 9.64
C TYR A 34 2.81 13.29 9.43
N PRO A 35 3.70 14.15 9.96
CA PRO A 35 3.59 15.58 9.75
C PRO A 35 3.56 15.96 8.24
N PRO A 36 2.80 17.01 7.85
CA PRO A 36 2.06 17.96 8.69
C PRO A 36 0.69 17.48 9.18
N SER A 37 0.28 16.23 8.90
CA SER A 37 -0.92 15.67 9.52
C SER A 37 -0.71 15.52 11.02
N GLU A 38 -1.81 15.44 11.76
CA GLU A 38 -1.79 15.31 13.21
C GLU A 38 -0.98 14.07 13.65
N VAL A 39 -0.20 14.22 14.72
CA VAL A 39 0.56 13.17 15.38
C VAL A 39 -0.02 12.94 16.78
N PRO A 40 -1.09 12.16 16.91
CA PRO A 40 -1.66 11.84 18.22
C PRO A 40 -0.65 11.09 19.10
N GLU A 41 -0.63 11.42 20.40
CA GLU A 41 0.20 10.72 21.38
C GLU A 41 -0.54 9.52 22.00
N ASP A 42 -1.87 9.50 21.91
CA ASP A 42 -2.67 8.36 22.38
C ASP A 42 -2.60 7.21 21.37
N ALA A 43 -2.02 6.10 21.79
CA ALA A 43 -1.89 4.87 21.01
C ALA A 43 -3.23 4.34 20.46
N LYS A 44 -4.35 4.61 21.16
CA LYS A 44 -5.68 4.21 20.72
C LYS A 44 -6.15 4.90 19.44
N GLN A 45 -5.51 5.99 19.07
CA GLN A 45 -5.82 6.72 17.84
C GLN A 45 -5.10 6.14 16.60
N TYR A 46 -4.29 5.10 16.77
CA TYR A 46 -3.60 4.39 15.69
C TYR A 46 -4.26 3.03 15.42
N GLY A 47 -4.06 2.52 14.22
CA GLY A 47 -4.54 1.21 13.81
C GLY A 47 -5.18 1.23 12.42
N TYR A 48 -5.30 0.04 11.81
CA TYR A 48 -5.77 -0.08 10.44
C TYR A 48 -7.19 0.47 10.23
N LYS A 49 -8.07 0.36 11.22
CA LYS A 49 -9.44 0.88 11.13
C LYS A 49 -9.46 2.40 10.98
N HIS A 50 -8.62 3.09 11.74
CA HIS A 50 -8.48 4.54 11.64
C HIS A 50 -7.95 4.95 10.26
N SER A 51 -6.93 4.27 9.74
CA SER A 51 -6.38 4.57 8.41
C SER A 51 -7.42 4.35 7.29
N VAL A 52 -8.26 3.33 7.42
CA VAL A 52 -9.40 3.10 6.50
C VAL A 52 -10.42 4.23 6.59
N ASP A 53 -10.77 4.65 7.80
CA ASP A 53 -11.76 5.71 8.04
C ASP A 53 -11.24 7.09 7.63
N ASP A 54 -9.94 7.34 7.78
CA ASP A 54 -9.29 8.57 7.36
C ASP A 54 -9.41 8.80 5.85
N ILE A 55 -9.29 7.76 5.02
CA ILE A 55 -9.54 7.87 3.57
C ILE A 55 -10.98 8.31 3.31
N ALA A 56 -11.94 7.69 3.98
CA ALA A 56 -13.35 8.03 3.80
C ALA A 56 -13.68 9.45 4.30
N ASN A 57 -13.10 9.86 5.41
CA ASN A 57 -13.32 11.20 6.00
C ASN A 57 -12.67 12.27 5.11
N LEU A 58 -11.45 12.06 4.60
CA LEU A 58 -10.83 12.94 3.64
C LEU A 58 -11.73 13.13 2.40
N MET A 59 -12.28 12.04 1.86
CA MET A 59 -13.19 12.13 0.71
C MET A 59 -14.45 12.93 1.03
N LYS A 60 -15.03 12.76 2.23
CA LYS A 60 -16.23 13.52 2.66
C LYS A 60 -15.93 15.02 2.79
N GLU A 61 -14.84 15.38 3.45
CA GLU A 61 -14.41 16.77 3.60
C GLU A 61 -14.16 17.45 2.24
N LEU A 62 -13.57 16.72 1.30
CA LEU A 62 -13.35 17.19 -0.06
C LEU A 62 -14.58 17.08 -0.97
N LYS A 63 -15.73 16.61 -0.44
CA LYS A 63 -16.99 16.39 -1.16
C LYS A 63 -16.83 15.48 -2.38
N ILE A 64 -16.03 14.41 -2.23
CA ILE A 64 -15.77 13.40 -3.27
C ILE A 64 -16.65 12.19 -2.98
N ASN A 65 -17.58 11.89 -3.88
CA ASN A 65 -18.49 10.77 -3.73
C ASN A 65 -17.82 9.41 -3.99
N ASN A 66 -16.94 9.35 -4.99
CA ASN A 66 -16.18 8.13 -5.32
C ASN A 66 -14.86 8.49 -6.00
N ALA A 67 -13.87 7.62 -5.86
CA ALA A 67 -12.53 7.81 -6.42
C ALA A 67 -11.85 6.45 -6.71
N HIS A 68 -10.84 6.47 -7.56
CA HIS A 68 -9.83 5.43 -7.63
C HIS A 68 -8.91 5.58 -6.43
N ILE A 69 -8.64 4.50 -5.70
CA ILE A 69 -7.76 4.50 -4.53
C ILE A 69 -6.52 3.69 -4.87
N ILE A 70 -5.36 4.32 -4.76
CA ILE A 70 -4.07 3.75 -5.11
C ILE A 70 -3.24 3.74 -3.83
N GLY A 71 -2.79 2.60 -3.39
CA GLY A 71 -1.98 2.49 -2.17
C GLY A 71 -0.74 1.63 -2.38
N LEU A 72 0.30 1.94 -1.62
CA LEU A 72 1.51 1.14 -1.52
C LEU A 72 1.63 0.57 -0.09
N SER A 73 1.95 -0.72 0.05
CA SER A 73 2.29 -1.38 1.32
C SER A 73 1.24 -1.15 2.43
N MET A 74 1.55 -0.36 3.45
CA MET A 74 0.61 0.05 4.50
C MET A 74 -0.61 0.76 3.90
N GLY A 75 -0.39 1.66 2.96
CA GLY A 75 -1.45 2.36 2.24
C GLY A 75 -2.29 1.42 1.38
N ALA A 76 -1.67 0.41 0.77
CA ALA A 76 -2.38 -0.63 0.02
C ALA A 76 -3.27 -1.49 0.93
N TYR A 77 -2.80 -1.82 2.14
CA TYR A 77 -3.61 -2.51 3.14
C TYR A 77 -4.84 -1.68 3.51
N ALA A 78 -4.66 -0.38 3.80
CA ALA A 78 -5.78 0.52 4.08
C ALA A 78 -6.74 0.66 2.88
N ALA A 79 -6.21 0.82 1.67
CA ALA A 79 -7.00 0.92 0.43
C ALA A 79 -7.83 -0.34 0.15
N LEU A 80 -7.26 -1.52 0.36
CA LEU A 80 -7.96 -2.79 0.15
C LEU A 80 -9.13 -2.94 1.13
N LEU A 81 -8.90 -2.66 2.42
CA LEU A 81 -9.96 -2.71 3.44
C LEU A 81 -10.96 -1.55 3.32
N PHE A 82 -10.55 -0.39 2.80
CA PHE A 82 -11.46 0.68 2.41
C PHE A 82 -12.48 0.18 1.39
N GLY A 83 -12.05 -0.57 0.38
CA GLY A 83 -12.93 -1.19 -0.59
C GLY A 83 -13.90 -2.19 0.02
N LEU A 84 -13.56 -2.87 1.10
CA LEU A 84 -14.49 -3.74 1.83
C LEU A 84 -15.53 -2.95 2.62
N LYS A 85 -15.10 -1.90 3.32
CA LYS A 85 -15.96 -1.10 4.22
C LYS A 85 -16.78 -0.06 3.48
N TYR A 86 -16.17 0.66 2.53
CA TYR A 86 -16.76 1.82 1.84
C TYR A 86 -16.97 1.55 0.34
N LYS A 87 -17.61 0.44 0.01
CA LYS A 87 -17.77 -0.10 -1.36
C LYS A 87 -18.26 0.92 -2.38
N LYS A 88 -19.16 1.84 -1.99
CA LYS A 88 -19.75 2.84 -2.89
C LYS A 88 -18.82 4.02 -3.16
N MET A 89 -17.79 4.19 -2.33
CA MET A 89 -16.82 5.28 -2.47
C MET A 89 -15.60 4.89 -3.31
N ALA A 90 -15.38 3.60 -3.58
CA ALA A 90 -14.29 3.12 -4.40
C ALA A 90 -14.75 2.84 -5.84
N LYS A 91 -14.23 3.59 -6.82
CA LYS A 91 -14.37 3.26 -8.25
C LYS A 91 -13.54 2.03 -8.62
N SER A 92 -12.32 2.01 -8.19
CA SER A 92 -11.38 0.88 -8.30
C SER A 92 -10.28 1.01 -7.26
N LEU A 93 -9.51 -0.06 -7.10
CA LEU A 93 -8.38 -0.14 -6.17
C LEU A 93 -7.10 -0.55 -6.92
N VAL A 94 -6.01 0.17 -6.70
CA VAL A 94 -4.66 -0.26 -7.05
C VAL A 94 -3.93 -0.59 -5.76
N ILE A 95 -3.55 -1.83 -5.60
CA ILE A 95 -3.02 -2.41 -4.37
C ILE A 95 -1.59 -2.87 -4.66
N ALA A 96 -0.63 -2.01 -4.33
CA ALA A 96 0.77 -2.25 -4.62
C ALA A 96 1.54 -2.73 -3.38
N GLY A 97 2.36 -3.78 -3.51
CA GLY A 97 3.26 -4.27 -2.46
C GLY A 97 2.55 -4.60 -1.13
N VAL A 98 1.31 -5.07 -1.18
CA VAL A 98 0.57 -5.44 0.03
C VAL A 98 0.95 -6.83 0.49
N GLY A 99 1.09 -7.04 1.80
CA GLY A 99 1.13 -8.41 2.30
C GLY A 99 2.14 -8.74 3.38
N SER A 100 3.11 -7.88 3.68
CA SER A 100 4.11 -8.15 4.73
C SER A 100 3.45 -8.60 6.04
N GLY A 101 3.85 -9.78 6.53
CA GLY A 101 3.29 -10.40 7.73
C GLY A 101 1.89 -11.01 7.57
N ALA A 102 1.32 -11.07 6.35
CA ALA A 102 0.00 -11.69 6.13
C ALA A 102 0.08 -13.22 6.10
N MET A 103 1.14 -13.79 5.55
CA MET A 103 1.33 -15.25 5.51
C MET A 103 1.61 -15.78 6.92
N PRO A 104 1.00 -16.92 7.32
CA PRO A 104 1.12 -17.46 8.69
C PRO A 104 2.57 -17.65 9.15
N GLN A 105 3.44 -18.14 8.27
CA GLN A 105 4.85 -18.39 8.57
C GLN A 105 5.64 -17.10 8.86
N HIS A 106 5.20 -15.95 8.33
CA HIS A 106 5.86 -14.65 8.51
C HIS A 106 5.25 -13.80 9.64
N ARG A 107 4.08 -14.20 10.16
CA ARG A 107 3.30 -13.39 11.11
C ARG A 107 4.08 -13.02 12.39
N LYS A 108 4.69 -14.02 13.04
CA LYS A 108 5.43 -13.81 14.28
C LYS A 108 6.67 -12.93 14.07
N GLY A 109 7.43 -13.21 13.01
CA GLY A 109 8.62 -12.42 12.67
C GLY A 109 8.27 -10.97 12.34
N PHE A 110 7.19 -10.74 11.59
CA PHE A 110 6.72 -9.40 11.26
C PHE A 110 6.29 -8.62 12.52
N PHE A 111 5.57 -9.27 13.44
CA PHE A 111 5.18 -8.67 14.72
C PHE A 111 6.41 -8.24 15.56
N SER A 112 7.42 -9.11 15.69
CA SER A 112 8.65 -8.79 16.41
C SER A 112 9.38 -7.63 15.77
N MET A 113 9.62 -7.70 14.45
CA MET A 113 10.28 -6.65 13.68
C MET A 113 9.58 -5.30 13.81
N ALA A 114 8.24 -5.28 13.77
CA ALA A 114 7.48 -4.05 13.91
C ALA A 114 7.69 -3.40 15.29
N ASN A 115 7.68 -4.17 16.37
CA ASN A 115 7.93 -3.65 17.70
C ASN A 115 9.39 -3.23 17.91
N GLU A 116 10.35 -3.98 17.41
CA GLU A 116 11.78 -3.62 17.45
C GLU A 116 12.04 -2.30 16.71
N LEU A 117 11.43 -2.13 15.53
CA LEU A 117 11.57 -0.90 14.77
C LEU A 117 10.90 0.29 15.48
N ALA A 118 9.74 0.09 16.12
CA ALA A 118 9.12 1.11 16.96
C ALA A 118 10.05 1.54 18.10
N ASP A 119 10.71 0.60 18.74
CA ASP A 119 11.71 0.87 19.78
C ASP A 119 12.89 1.69 19.24
N GLU A 120 13.37 1.40 18.01
CA GLU A 120 14.43 2.19 17.38
C GLU A 120 14.01 3.65 17.17
N PHE A 121 12.76 3.89 16.71
CA PHE A 121 12.24 5.25 16.57
C PHE A 121 12.20 6.00 17.90
N ILE A 122 11.75 5.37 18.98
CA ILE A 122 11.67 6.00 20.31
C ILE A 122 13.06 6.21 20.92
N LYS A 123 13.92 5.19 20.88
CA LYS A 123 15.21 5.21 21.59
C LYS A 123 16.31 5.95 20.84
N LYS A 124 16.29 5.90 19.49
CA LYS A 124 17.39 6.41 18.65
C LYS A 124 16.95 7.43 17.59
N GLY A 125 15.63 7.66 17.45
CA GLY A 125 15.04 8.65 16.55
C GLY A 125 14.99 8.24 15.08
N SER A 126 14.28 9.06 14.31
CA SER A 126 13.98 8.81 12.89
C SER A 126 15.23 8.66 12.02
N LYS A 127 16.31 9.40 12.28
CA LYS A 127 17.57 9.26 11.51
C LYS A 127 18.15 7.85 11.58
N LYS A 128 18.16 7.23 12.77
CA LYS A 128 18.67 5.86 12.93
C LYS A 128 17.72 4.85 12.31
N ALA A 129 16.42 4.98 12.54
CA ALA A 129 15.40 4.13 11.95
C ALA A 129 15.42 4.22 10.41
N ALA A 130 15.55 5.42 9.85
CA ALA A 130 15.70 5.64 8.41
C ALA A 130 16.91 4.90 7.82
N SER A 131 18.05 4.90 8.52
CA SER A 131 19.23 4.13 8.11
C SER A 131 18.97 2.62 8.09
N ILE A 132 18.20 2.09 9.03
CA ILE A 132 17.82 0.67 9.06
C ILE A 132 16.88 0.33 7.89
N ILE A 133 15.80 1.10 7.75
CA ILE A 133 14.78 0.85 6.73
C ILE A 133 15.35 1.01 5.32
N SER A 134 16.09 2.08 5.04
CA SER A 134 16.63 2.36 3.70
C SER A 134 17.66 1.34 3.23
N ASN A 135 18.32 0.63 4.15
CA ASN A 135 19.26 -0.45 3.83
C ASN A 135 18.66 -1.85 4.00
N SER A 136 17.35 -1.97 4.26
CA SER A 136 16.68 -3.28 4.30
C SER A 136 16.57 -3.90 2.90
N GLY A 137 16.39 -5.23 2.86
CA GLY A 137 16.23 -5.96 1.59
C GLY A 137 15.13 -5.38 0.69
N SER A 138 14.05 -4.88 1.29
CA SER A 138 12.94 -4.26 0.56
C SER A 138 13.26 -2.94 -0.15
N ARG A 139 14.47 -2.37 0.03
CA ARG A 139 14.92 -1.11 -0.59
C ARG A 139 16.18 -1.25 -1.45
N ILE A 140 16.72 -2.47 -1.54
CA ILE A 140 17.97 -2.71 -2.28
C ILE A 140 17.78 -2.42 -3.78
N GLN A 141 16.66 -2.80 -4.36
CA GLN A 141 16.40 -2.55 -5.78
C GLN A 141 16.21 -1.06 -6.07
N LEU A 142 15.55 -0.31 -5.20
CA LEU A 142 15.48 1.15 -5.33
C LEU A 142 16.88 1.76 -5.32
N LYS A 143 17.75 1.35 -4.39
CA LYS A 143 19.14 1.83 -4.29
C LYS A 143 19.96 1.51 -5.54
N ASN A 144 19.78 0.30 -6.08
CA ASN A 144 20.52 -0.16 -7.25
C ASN A 144 20.08 0.55 -8.55
N LYS A 145 18.79 0.85 -8.68
CA LYS A 145 18.22 1.45 -9.89
C LYS A 145 18.25 2.98 -9.86
N ASP A 146 17.96 3.57 -8.71
CA ASP A 146 17.90 5.03 -8.52
C ASP A 146 18.52 5.43 -7.19
N LEU A 147 19.85 5.59 -7.18
CA LEU A 147 20.57 6.01 -5.97
C LEU A 147 20.11 7.38 -5.46
N ARG A 148 19.73 8.30 -6.37
CA ARG A 148 19.23 9.62 -5.98
C ARG A 148 17.85 9.50 -5.31
N GLY A 149 16.92 8.79 -5.92
CA GLY A 149 15.61 8.54 -5.34
C GLY A 149 15.70 7.79 -4.01
N TRP A 150 16.65 6.85 -3.86
CA TRP A 150 16.92 6.19 -2.59
C TRP A 150 17.43 7.17 -1.51
N LEU A 151 18.30 8.11 -1.86
CA LEU A 151 18.76 9.14 -0.93
C LEU A 151 17.64 10.11 -0.53
N GLU A 152 16.76 10.47 -1.46
CA GLU A 152 15.58 11.28 -1.21
C GLU A 152 14.60 10.54 -0.29
N PHE A 153 14.31 9.27 -0.56
CA PHE A 153 13.51 8.40 0.32
C PHE A 153 14.05 8.38 1.74
N LYS A 154 15.36 8.10 1.90
CA LYS A 154 16.02 8.09 3.21
C LYS A 154 15.88 9.43 3.92
N LYS A 155 16.14 10.55 3.23
CA LYS A 155 16.03 11.89 3.78
C LYS A 155 14.60 12.20 4.26
N HIS A 156 13.60 11.87 3.47
CA HIS A 156 12.19 12.08 3.85
C HIS A 156 11.83 11.28 5.11
N LEU A 157 12.26 10.04 5.19
CA LEU A 157 12.05 9.20 6.37
C LEU A 157 12.76 9.73 7.64
N GLU A 158 13.92 10.38 7.48
CA GLU A 158 14.62 11.06 8.60
C GLU A 158 13.82 12.22 9.21
N GLU A 159 12.87 12.78 8.46
CA GLU A 159 11.99 13.89 8.86
C GLU A 159 10.72 13.42 9.57
N HIS A 160 10.44 12.11 9.60
CA HIS A 160 9.23 11.57 10.24
C HIS A 160 9.21 11.78 11.75
N SER A 161 8.01 11.88 12.32
CA SER A 161 7.82 11.89 13.77
C SER A 161 8.26 10.58 14.41
N ASN A 162 9.11 10.64 15.42
CA ASN A 162 9.52 9.46 16.17
C ASN A 162 8.33 8.75 16.80
N ILE A 163 7.45 9.52 17.48
CA ILE A 163 6.29 8.97 18.18
C ILE A 163 5.23 8.47 17.19
N GLY A 164 4.97 9.25 16.12
CA GLY A 164 4.02 8.86 15.08
C GLY A 164 4.42 7.57 14.39
N SER A 165 5.69 7.45 13.99
CA SER A 165 6.23 6.24 13.36
C SER A 165 6.20 5.04 14.31
N ALA A 166 6.60 5.23 15.57
CA ALA A 166 6.59 4.16 16.57
C ALA A 166 5.17 3.64 16.81
N LEU A 167 4.21 4.53 17.05
CA LEU A 167 2.81 4.15 17.28
C LEU A 167 2.17 3.51 16.04
N THR A 168 2.53 3.97 14.83
CA THR A 168 2.09 3.33 13.59
C THR A 168 2.63 1.89 13.49
N MET A 169 3.89 1.65 13.84
CA MET A 169 4.45 0.30 13.86
C MET A 169 3.78 -0.59 14.91
N GLN A 170 3.61 -0.11 16.13
CA GLN A 170 3.05 -0.90 17.23
C GLN A 170 1.56 -1.17 17.06
N GLN A 171 0.77 -0.15 16.74
CA GLN A 171 -0.70 -0.23 16.80
C GLN A 171 -1.33 -0.57 15.45
N TYR A 172 -0.67 -0.24 14.33
CA TYR A 172 -1.18 -0.56 13.03
C TYR A 172 -0.44 -1.77 12.44
N GLN A 173 0.88 -1.68 12.22
CA GLN A 173 1.60 -2.74 11.51
C GLN A 173 1.62 -4.05 12.30
N ALA A 174 1.98 -4.01 13.58
CA ALA A 174 2.07 -5.19 14.41
C ALA A 174 0.70 -5.85 14.68
N LEU A 175 -0.34 -5.04 14.92
CA LEU A 175 -1.64 -5.54 15.38
C LEU A 175 -2.69 -5.72 14.27
N ARG A 176 -2.42 -5.31 13.02
CA ARG A 176 -3.38 -5.51 11.93
C ARG A 176 -3.64 -7.00 11.70
N PRO A 177 -4.88 -7.40 11.42
CA PRO A 177 -5.20 -8.78 11.03
C PRO A 177 -4.43 -9.23 9.79
N SER A 178 -4.30 -10.54 9.60
CA SER A 178 -3.86 -11.07 8.31
C SER A 178 -4.87 -10.74 7.22
N LEU A 179 -4.40 -10.50 6.00
CA LEU A 179 -5.31 -10.38 4.86
C LEU A 179 -6.09 -11.69 4.61
N MET A 180 -5.56 -12.81 5.03
CA MET A 180 -6.24 -14.11 4.91
C MET A 180 -7.48 -14.19 5.81
N ASP A 181 -7.55 -13.41 6.89
CA ASP A 181 -8.71 -13.35 7.78
C ASP A 181 -9.95 -12.73 7.09
N PHE A 182 -9.78 -12.07 5.94
CA PHE A 182 -10.84 -11.43 5.15
C PHE A 182 -11.22 -12.23 3.89
N GLU A 183 -10.88 -13.51 3.81
CA GLU A 183 -11.09 -14.35 2.61
C GLU A 183 -12.53 -14.28 2.10
N ASN A 184 -13.51 -14.42 3.00
CA ASN A 184 -14.93 -14.43 2.63
C ASN A 184 -15.40 -13.07 2.09
N GLU A 185 -14.87 -11.99 2.60
CA GLU A 185 -15.14 -10.62 2.15
C GLU A 185 -14.51 -10.39 0.76
N PHE A 186 -13.30 -10.86 0.53
CA PHE A 186 -12.60 -10.77 -0.75
C PHE A 186 -13.32 -11.58 -1.84
N LYS A 187 -13.80 -12.78 -1.55
CA LYS A 187 -14.61 -13.59 -2.49
C LYS A 187 -15.89 -12.89 -2.94
N ARG A 188 -16.43 -12.00 -2.09
CA ARG A 188 -17.64 -11.21 -2.38
C ARG A 188 -17.36 -9.81 -2.93
N MET A 189 -16.09 -9.41 -3.05
CA MET A 189 -15.71 -8.12 -3.58
C MET A 189 -16.06 -8.02 -5.08
N ASN A 190 -16.71 -6.91 -5.45
CA ASN A 190 -17.11 -6.64 -6.84
C ASN A 190 -16.44 -5.37 -7.42
N ILE A 191 -15.59 -4.71 -6.62
CA ILE A 191 -14.83 -3.53 -7.05
C ILE A 191 -13.69 -4.01 -7.95
N PRO A 192 -13.39 -3.34 -9.08
CA PRO A 192 -12.19 -3.59 -9.88
C PRO A 192 -10.93 -3.41 -9.06
N VAL A 193 -10.01 -4.38 -9.10
CA VAL A 193 -8.74 -4.35 -8.36
C VAL A 193 -7.57 -4.65 -9.30
N LEU A 194 -6.53 -3.83 -9.25
CA LEU A 194 -5.20 -4.14 -9.76
C LEU A 194 -4.30 -4.46 -8.57
N LEU A 195 -3.82 -5.69 -8.49
CA LEU A 195 -2.75 -6.10 -7.59
C LEU A 195 -1.43 -5.89 -8.32
N ALA A 196 -0.49 -5.16 -7.70
CA ALA A 196 0.82 -4.87 -8.27
C ALA A 196 1.92 -5.26 -7.26
N VAL A 197 2.90 -6.03 -7.69
CA VAL A 197 3.98 -6.50 -6.81
C VAL A 197 5.28 -6.68 -7.59
N GLY A 198 6.42 -6.38 -6.98
CA GLY A 198 7.72 -6.76 -7.51
C GLY A 198 7.97 -8.25 -7.32
N ASP A 199 8.66 -8.89 -8.26
CA ASP A 199 9.01 -10.31 -8.16
C ASP A 199 10.08 -10.60 -7.08
N GLU A 200 10.77 -9.56 -6.62
CA GLU A 200 11.74 -9.60 -5.51
C GLU A 200 11.17 -9.07 -4.18
N ASP A 201 9.88 -8.77 -4.12
CA ASP A 201 9.19 -8.40 -2.87
C ASP A 201 8.73 -9.67 -2.13
N GLU A 202 9.69 -10.41 -1.58
CA GLU A 202 9.53 -11.74 -0.98
C GLU A 202 8.39 -11.83 0.06
N LEU A 203 8.19 -10.78 0.84
CA LEU A 203 7.14 -10.77 1.87
C LEU A 203 5.74 -10.52 1.31
N CYS A 204 5.62 -10.11 0.05
CA CYS A 204 4.37 -9.68 -0.55
C CYS A 204 3.96 -10.53 -1.77
N LEU A 205 4.89 -11.22 -2.44
CA LEU A 205 4.61 -11.94 -3.68
C LEU A 205 3.54 -13.03 -3.49
N GLU A 206 3.71 -13.92 -2.55
CA GLU A 206 2.77 -15.03 -2.30
C GLU A 206 1.36 -14.56 -1.93
N ILE A 207 1.26 -13.54 -1.09
CA ILE A 207 -0.05 -13.02 -0.68
C ILE A 207 -0.77 -12.31 -1.83
N ASN A 208 -0.06 -11.66 -2.76
CA ASN A 208 -0.68 -11.08 -3.95
C ASN A 208 -1.21 -12.17 -4.90
N ILE A 209 -0.50 -13.29 -5.04
CA ILE A 209 -0.99 -14.48 -5.77
C ILE A 209 -2.24 -15.05 -5.09
N TYR A 210 -2.23 -15.16 -3.75
CA TYR A 210 -3.39 -15.58 -2.98
C TYR A 210 -4.60 -14.64 -3.21
N LEU A 211 -4.41 -13.33 -3.05
CA LEU A 211 -5.47 -12.33 -3.26
C LEU A 211 -6.04 -12.38 -4.67
N LYS A 212 -5.19 -12.58 -5.70
CA LYS A 212 -5.63 -12.79 -7.08
C LYS A 212 -6.60 -13.95 -7.23
N ARG A 213 -6.42 -15.00 -6.47
CA ARG A 213 -7.30 -16.17 -6.48
C ARG A 213 -8.62 -15.92 -5.76
N GLN A 214 -8.62 -15.09 -4.69
CA GLN A 214 -9.81 -14.78 -3.90
C GLN A 214 -10.67 -13.69 -4.55
N ILE A 215 -10.07 -12.63 -5.11
CA ILE A 215 -10.78 -11.47 -5.64
C ILE A 215 -11.06 -11.68 -7.14
N LYS A 216 -12.28 -12.05 -7.49
CA LYS A 216 -12.69 -12.38 -8.86
C LYS A 216 -12.57 -11.21 -9.86
N THR A 217 -12.58 -9.98 -9.36
CA THR A 217 -12.43 -8.74 -10.13
C THR A 217 -11.00 -8.23 -10.17
N SER A 218 -10.02 -8.99 -9.68
CA SER A 218 -8.62 -8.55 -9.68
C SER A 218 -7.88 -8.93 -10.96
N GLY A 219 -6.96 -8.05 -11.39
CA GLY A 219 -5.80 -8.37 -12.21
C GLY A 219 -4.56 -8.48 -11.31
N LEU A 220 -3.55 -9.22 -11.73
CA LEU A 220 -2.26 -9.28 -11.06
C LEU A 220 -1.16 -8.90 -12.06
N TRP A 221 -0.40 -7.88 -11.70
CA TRP A 221 0.81 -7.48 -12.40
C TRP A 221 2.02 -7.71 -11.49
N ILE A 222 2.95 -8.53 -11.98
CA ILE A 222 4.23 -8.81 -11.32
C ILE A 222 5.31 -8.12 -12.14
N CYS A 223 6.03 -7.19 -11.52
CA CYS A 223 7.10 -6.45 -12.16
C CYS A 223 8.44 -7.13 -11.93
N SER A 224 9.12 -7.49 -13.02
CA SER A 224 10.38 -8.24 -12.95
C SER A 224 11.51 -7.38 -12.37
N ARG A 225 12.42 -8.01 -11.60
CA ARG A 225 13.60 -7.40 -10.99
C ARG A 225 13.27 -6.16 -10.14
N THR A 226 12.14 -6.22 -9.43
CA THR A 226 11.59 -5.10 -8.69
C THR A 226 11.29 -5.54 -7.25
N GLY A 227 11.67 -4.72 -6.30
CA GLY A 227 11.41 -4.92 -4.88
C GLY A 227 10.08 -4.28 -4.45
N HIS A 228 10.08 -3.74 -3.24
CA HIS A 228 8.87 -3.31 -2.57
C HIS A 228 8.32 -1.95 -3.05
N ALA A 229 9.21 -0.99 -3.33
CA ALA A 229 8.82 0.36 -3.73
C ALA A 229 8.58 0.47 -5.24
N ILE A 230 7.70 -0.38 -5.77
CA ILE A 230 7.47 -0.58 -7.20
C ILE A 230 7.16 0.71 -7.97
N ASN A 231 6.47 1.68 -7.35
CA ASN A 231 6.16 2.99 -7.92
C ASN A 231 7.38 3.90 -8.05
N LEU A 232 8.39 3.71 -7.20
CA LEU A 232 9.66 4.46 -7.22
C LEU A 232 10.72 3.73 -8.05
N GLU A 233 10.75 2.41 -7.98
CA GLU A 233 11.74 1.58 -8.68
C GLU A 233 11.49 1.49 -10.19
N GLU A 234 10.20 1.42 -10.59
CA GLU A 234 9.77 1.30 -11.98
C GLU A 234 8.62 2.27 -12.30
N PRO A 235 8.82 3.59 -12.12
CA PRO A 235 7.72 4.57 -12.20
C PRO A 235 7.04 4.60 -13.58
N ALA A 236 7.78 4.44 -14.67
CA ALA A 236 7.22 4.43 -16.01
C ALA A 236 6.35 3.19 -16.26
N ALA A 237 6.80 2.02 -15.81
CA ALA A 237 6.05 0.77 -15.93
C ALA A 237 4.80 0.80 -15.03
N PHE A 238 4.96 1.27 -13.79
CA PHE A 238 3.85 1.43 -12.83
C PHE A 238 2.79 2.37 -13.38
N ASN A 239 3.18 3.56 -13.85
CA ASN A 239 2.25 4.54 -14.40
C ASN A 239 1.48 4.00 -15.60
N ARG A 240 2.16 3.32 -16.52
CA ARG A 240 1.53 2.70 -17.71
C ARG A 240 0.53 1.63 -17.32
N GLU A 241 0.87 0.73 -16.39
CA GLU A 241 -0.01 -0.35 -15.98
C GLU A 241 -1.25 0.18 -15.24
N VAL A 242 -1.05 1.13 -14.33
CA VAL A 242 -2.16 1.80 -13.63
C VAL A 242 -3.04 2.56 -14.61
N GLN A 243 -2.47 3.33 -15.58
CA GLN A 243 -3.24 4.05 -16.60
C GLN A 243 -4.12 3.10 -17.42
N ASN A 244 -3.56 1.98 -17.89
CA ASN A 244 -4.27 0.95 -18.63
C ASN A 244 -5.44 0.37 -17.81
N PHE A 245 -5.19 0.10 -16.54
CA PHE A 245 -6.22 -0.38 -15.61
C PHE A 245 -7.34 0.65 -15.44
N LEU A 246 -7.02 1.89 -15.07
CA LEU A 246 -8.00 2.95 -14.84
C LEU A 246 -8.86 3.19 -16.09
N SER A 247 -8.23 3.32 -17.24
CA SER A 247 -8.93 3.51 -18.53
C SER A 247 -9.85 2.34 -18.88
N THR A 248 -9.45 1.11 -18.55
CA THR A 248 -10.28 -0.08 -18.79
C THR A 248 -11.49 -0.12 -17.84
N VAL A 249 -11.30 0.28 -16.58
CA VAL A 249 -12.38 0.42 -15.60
C VAL A 249 -13.39 1.48 -16.03
N GLU A 250 -12.91 2.65 -16.45
CA GLU A 250 -13.77 3.78 -16.85
C GLU A 250 -14.60 3.50 -18.08
N ARG A 251 -14.09 2.67 -19.00
CA ARG A 251 -14.84 2.17 -20.16
C ARG A 251 -15.81 1.03 -19.81
N GLY A 252 -15.86 0.58 -18.54
CA GLY A 252 -16.69 -0.55 -18.11
C GLY A 252 -16.21 -1.92 -18.59
N ASN A 253 -14.98 -2.02 -19.09
CA ASN A 253 -14.41 -3.23 -19.69
C ASN A 253 -13.57 -4.07 -18.73
N TRP A 254 -13.40 -3.66 -17.46
CA TRP A 254 -12.75 -4.48 -16.46
C TRP A 254 -13.73 -5.47 -15.84
N LEU A 255 -13.84 -6.63 -16.46
CA LEU A 255 -14.82 -7.65 -16.11
C LEU A 255 -14.25 -8.62 -15.05
N LYS A 256 -15.15 -9.38 -14.42
CA LYS A 256 -14.76 -10.52 -13.56
C LYS A 256 -14.08 -11.58 -14.41
N ARG A 257 -13.16 -12.31 -13.78
CA ARG A 257 -12.54 -13.49 -14.41
C ARG A 257 -13.64 -14.45 -14.89
N ASP A 258 -13.55 -14.83 -16.15
CA ASP A 258 -14.46 -15.82 -16.73
C ASP A 258 -14.24 -17.18 -16.06
N LYS A 259 -15.35 -17.82 -15.68
CA LYS A 259 -15.33 -19.15 -15.05
C LYS A 259 -14.79 -20.22 -16.01
N GLU A 260 -14.97 -20.05 -17.31
CA GLU A 260 -14.47 -20.99 -18.32
C GLU A 260 -12.93 -21.05 -18.29
N SER A 261 -12.26 -19.94 -17.91
CA SER A 261 -10.79 -19.89 -17.83
C SER A 261 -10.15 -20.78 -16.76
N ILE A 262 -10.97 -21.48 -15.96
CA ILE A 262 -10.52 -22.37 -14.88
C ILE A 262 -11.17 -23.77 -14.96
N LYS A 263 -11.98 -24.05 -15.99
CA LYS A 263 -12.76 -25.31 -16.08
C LYS A 263 -11.89 -26.57 -16.19
N ASP A 264 -10.76 -26.48 -16.87
CA ASP A 264 -9.91 -27.63 -17.14
C ASP A 264 -8.76 -27.79 -16.14
N ILE A 265 -8.78 -27.00 -15.08
CA ILE A 265 -7.77 -27.07 -14.01
C ILE A 265 -8.28 -28.06 -12.95
N ASN A 266 -8.11 -29.33 -13.20
CA ASN A 266 -8.24 -30.39 -12.19
C ASN A 266 -7.01 -30.35 -11.26
N ILE A 267 -6.95 -29.41 -10.33
CA ILE A 267 -5.94 -29.37 -9.27
C ILE A 267 -6.64 -29.50 -7.93
#